data_ea350e26bc3a66767947a0b328ff0a8a
#
_entry.id   ea350e26bc3a66767947a0b328ff0a8a
#
_cell.length_a   1.000
_cell.length_b   1.000
_cell.length_c   1.000
_cell.angle_alpha   90.00
_cell.angle_beta   90.00
_cell.angle_gamma   90.00
#
_symmetry.space_group_name_H-M   'P 1'
#
loop_
_entity.id
_entity.type
_entity.pdbx_description
1 polymer ?
#
loop_
_entity_poly.entity_id
_entity_poly.type
_entity_poly.pdbx_seq_one_letter_code
_entity_poly.pdbx_strand_id
1 'polypeptide(L)'
;MEVLWYLTGPDGRYPWRADGARKLSYAYFQQLARAVDHLGYTGALLATGSHDAWIQGASLIPYTEHFQHLIAAHPPLLSPTLLAKMIATFDQFSKGRLRVNIVNGDAKLMAQYGVHLSHDERYAYTDEYLTVLSALLRGETVNFRGRHIHVVDAGVPLPTVQRPHVPLWFAGSSPAAYEVAAKHIDTYLSWGETPEQAETKVRAIKALAANHGRAGKISFGIRLYVIVRETEAEAWAAAQDIYDHMDEKAIIGAQAYVAGIDSIGQQRMSALHGGRKPKDLRELEIAPNLWAGIGLVRHGPGTALVGSAKQVLARIQDYRDAGHEVLIVSGMPLLEEAYRFAELVLPHLPVDRRAEAGVTSSFTKDRDAAWQKIA
;
A
#
# COMPACT_ATOMS: atom_id res chain seq x y z
N MET A 1 7.44 -5.30 12.64
CA MET A 1 6.37 -4.84 11.74
C MET A 1 6.92 -3.76 10.81
N GLU A 2 6.60 -3.80 9.52
CA GLU A 2 6.91 -2.70 8.62
C GLU A 2 5.72 -1.75 8.52
N VAL A 3 6.00 -0.44 8.48
CA VAL A 3 4.95 0.58 8.33
C VAL A 3 5.30 1.48 7.15
N LEU A 4 4.46 1.43 6.12
CA LEU A 4 4.59 2.26 4.93
C LEU A 4 3.51 3.34 4.92
N TRP A 5 3.88 4.52 4.42
CA TRP A 5 2.91 5.56 4.11
C TRP A 5 2.35 5.40 2.69
N TYR A 6 1.51 6.33 2.26
CA TYR A 6 0.94 6.37 0.91
C TYR A 6 1.33 7.67 0.22
N LEU A 7 1.88 7.59 -1.00
CA LEU A 7 2.44 8.73 -1.72
C LEU A 7 1.78 8.97 -3.08
N THR A 8 0.47 8.75 -3.17
CA THR A 8 -0.28 8.91 -4.42
C THR A 8 -1.53 9.75 -4.18
N GLY A 9 -1.80 10.67 -5.09
CA GLY A 9 -3.02 11.50 -5.02
C GLY A 9 -4.32 10.76 -5.33
N PRO A 10 -5.43 11.44 -5.13
CA PRO A 10 -5.58 12.84 -4.74
C PRO A 10 -5.27 13.08 -3.26
N ASP A 11 -4.91 14.33 -2.89
CA ASP A 11 -4.61 14.76 -1.52
C ASP A 11 -5.30 16.06 -1.17
N GLY A 12 -5.34 16.37 0.11
CA GLY A 12 -5.98 17.52 0.72
C GLY A 12 -6.93 17.11 1.83
N ARG A 13 -7.51 18.08 2.52
CA ARG A 13 -8.44 17.82 3.62
C ARG A 13 -9.72 17.15 3.12
N TYR A 14 -10.19 17.58 1.95
CA TYR A 14 -11.37 17.05 1.26
C TYR A 14 -11.04 16.90 -0.23
N PRO A 15 -10.26 15.88 -0.63
CA PRO A 15 -9.68 15.83 -1.98
C PRO A 15 -10.70 15.62 -3.12
N TRP A 16 -11.95 15.35 -2.80
CA TRP A 16 -13.08 15.30 -3.74
C TRP A 16 -13.75 16.66 -4.00
N ARG A 17 -13.32 17.72 -3.31
CA ARG A 17 -13.82 19.09 -3.43
C ARG A 17 -12.72 20.02 -3.95
N ALA A 18 -13.09 20.97 -4.80
CA ALA A 18 -12.12 21.92 -5.35
C ALA A 18 -11.47 22.82 -4.27
N ASP A 19 -12.22 23.17 -3.23
CA ASP A 19 -11.78 23.99 -2.08
C ASP A 19 -11.00 23.19 -1.03
N GLY A 20 -11.04 21.88 -1.08
CA GLY A 20 -10.35 20.98 -0.15
C GLY A 20 -9.18 20.19 -0.74
N ALA A 21 -9.07 20.17 -2.08
CA ALA A 21 -8.02 19.46 -2.79
C ALA A 21 -6.69 20.23 -2.79
N ARG A 22 -5.60 19.50 -2.60
CA ARG A 22 -4.23 20.03 -2.68
C ARG A 22 -3.67 19.84 -4.08
N LYS A 23 -2.98 20.86 -4.60
CA LYS A 23 -2.22 20.72 -5.84
C LYS A 23 -1.01 19.80 -5.60
N LEU A 24 -0.96 18.71 -6.34
CA LEU A 24 0.16 17.78 -6.31
C LEU A 24 1.26 18.28 -7.24
N SER A 25 2.28 18.89 -6.67
CA SER A 25 3.49 19.34 -7.39
C SER A 25 4.66 18.39 -7.07
N TYR A 26 5.68 18.42 -7.91
CA TYR A 26 6.92 17.68 -7.65
C TYR A 26 7.56 18.07 -6.31
N ALA A 27 7.58 19.38 -6.00
CA ALA A 27 8.10 19.87 -4.71
C ALA A 27 7.30 19.32 -3.50
N TYR A 28 5.98 19.16 -3.66
CA TYR A 28 5.17 18.55 -2.62
C TYR A 28 5.50 17.06 -2.41
N PHE A 29 5.67 16.29 -3.48
CA PHE A 29 6.09 14.90 -3.37
C PHE A 29 7.48 14.74 -2.73
N GLN A 30 8.42 15.65 -3.05
CA GLN A 30 9.73 15.68 -2.38
C GLN A 30 9.59 15.94 -0.87
N GLN A 31 8.76 16.92 -0.49
CA GLN A 31 8.51 17.22 0.92
C GLN A 31 7.90 16.03 1.66
N LEU A 32 6.90 15.40 1.06
CA LEU A 32 6.22 14.24 1.65
C LEU A 32 7.17 13.04 1.78
N ALA A 33 7.96 12.74 0.75
CA ALA A 33 8.92 11.64 0.79
C ALA A 33 10.00 11.86 1.86
N ARG A 34 10.55 13.08 1.96
CA ARG A 34 11.51 13.44 3.03
C ARG A 34 10.90 13.33 4.42
N ALA A 35 9.66 13.77 4.59
CA ALA A 35 8.96 13.66 5.88
C ALA A 35 8.78 12.18 6.27
N VAL A 36 8.30 11.35 5.36
CA VAL A 36 8.09 9.91 5.58
C VAL A 36 9.41 9.21 5.93
N ASP A 37 10.50 9.53 5.22
CA ASP A 37 11.84 8.99 5.46
C ASP A 37 12.36 9.40 6.84
N HIS A 38 12.28 10.70 7.16
CA HIS A 38 12.76 11.26 8.43
C HIS A 38 11.96 10.77 9.66
N LEU A 39 10.66 10.61 9.51
CA LEU A 39 9.76 10.20 10.60
C LEU A 39 9.90 8.71 10.98
N GLY A 40 10.68 7.94 10.23
CA GLY A 40 10.97 6.54 10.55
C GLY A 40 9.94 5.54 10.02
N TYR A 41 9.15 5.91 9.02
CA TYR A 41 8.41 4.93 8.23
C TYR A 41 9.38 4.05 7.43
N THR A 42 8.98 2.81 7.16
CA THR A 42 9.78 1.94 6.28
C THR A 42 9.91 2.51 4.85
N GLY A 43 8.91 3.24 4.39
CA GLY A 43 8.84 3.84 3.06
C GLY A 43 7.41 4.19 2.67
N ALA A 44 7.08 4.16 1.40
CA ALA A 44 5.71 4.40 0.96
C ALA A 44 5.30 3.62 -0.28
N LEU A 45 3.98 3.43 -0.41
CA LEU A 45 3.34 2.93 -1.62
C LEU A 45 3.13 4.08 -2.62
N LEU A 46 3.74 3.95 -3.78
CA LEU A 46 3.48 4.74 -4.98
C LEU A 46 2.52 3.92 -5.85
N ALA A 47 1.23 4.14 -5.68
CA ALA A 47 0.18 3.39 -6.35
C ALA A 47 -0.13 3.97 -7.73
N THR A 48 -1.01 3.30 -8.46
CA THR A 48 -1.59 3.83 -9.70
C THR A 48 -2.38 5.12 -9.41
N GLY A 49 -2.08 6.17 -10.10
CA GLY A 49 -2.70 7.49 -9.92
C GLY A 49 -2.50 8.38 -11.14
N SER A 50 -2.61 9.69 -10.94
CA SER A 50 -2.46 10.67 -12.02
C SER A 50 -1.01 10.82 -12.54
N HIS A 51 -0.03 10.45 -11.74
CA HIS A 51 1.39 10.47 -12.12
C HIS A 51 1.88 9.05 -12.38
N ASP A 52 2.83 8.91 -13.30
CA ASP A 52 3.54 7.65 -13.48
C ASP A 52 4.35 7.30 -12.24
N ALA A 53 4.07 6.13 -11.66
CA ALA A 53 4.64 5.72 -10.38
C ALA A 53 6.16 5.45 -10.46
N TRP A 54 6.67 4.99 -11.61
CA TRP A 54 8.09 4.69 -11.80
C TRP A 54 8.91 5.96 -11.96
N ILE A 55 8.42 6.92 -12.76
CA ILE A 55 9.05 8.24 -12.90
C ILE A 55 9.02 8.98 -11.56
N GLN A 56 7.87 8.98 -10.87
CA GLN A 56 7.75 9.58 -9.55
C GLN A 56 8.72 8.94 -8.55
N GLY A 57 8.75 7.61 -8.46
CA GLY A 57 9.64 6.89 -7.56
C GLY A 57 11.12 7.17 -7.83
N ALA A 58 11.55 7.07 -9.09
CA ALA A 58 12.93 7.34 -9.49
C ALA A 58 13.38 8.76 -9.15
N SER A 59 12.48 9.74 -9.34
CA SER A 59 12.78 11.14 -9.04
C SER A 59 12.95 11.42 -7.55
N LEU A 60 12.47 10.56 -6.67
CA LEU A 60 12.56 10.71 -5.21
C LEU A 60 13.79 10.04 -4.59
N ILE A 61 14.51 9.18 -5.33
CA ILE A 61 15.71 8.49 -4.86
C ILE A 61 16.74 9.44 -4.23
N PRO A 62 17.12 10.58 -4.88
CA PRO A 62 18.15 11.46 -4.36
C PRO A 62 17.71 12.30 -3.16
N TYR A 63 16.45 12.27 -2.78
CA TYR A 63 15.90 13.06 -1.67
C TYR A 63 15.61 12.25 -0.41
N THR A 64 15.94 10.95 -0.44
CA THR A 64 15.64 9.99 0.63
C THR A 64 16.83 9.08 0.87
N GLU A 65 17.01 8.62 2.11
CA GLU A 65 18.15 7.78 2.52
C GLU A 65 17.72 6.33 2.81
N HIS A 66 16.63 6.14 3.57
CA HIS A 66 16.14 4.84 4.03
C HIS A 66 14.83 4.42 3.38
N PHE A 67 14.14 5.35 2.77
CA PHE A 67 12.81 5.21 2.18
C PHE A 67 12.74 4.05 1.18
N GLN A 68 11.93 3.04 1.47
CA GLN A 68 11.63 1.95 0.57
C GLN A 68 10.51 2.37 -0.40
N HIS A 69 10.79 2.24 -1.68
CA HIS A 69 9.86 2.60 -2.76
C HIS A 69 9.03 1.37 -3.15
N LEU A 70 7.77 1.27 -2.68
CA LEU A 70 6.84 0.24 -3.13
C LEU A 70 6.09 0.78 -4.36
N ILE A 71 6.49 0.36 -5.55
CA ILE A 71 6.03 0.93 -6.83
C ILE A 71 5.05 0.00 -7.52
N ALA A 72 3.89 0.53 -7.92
CA ALA A 72 2.91 -0.21 -8.70
C ALA A 72 3.42 -0.53 -10.11
N ALA A 73 3.21 -1.77 -10.55
CA ALA A 73 3.51 -2.23 -11.90
C ALA A 73 2.35 -3.06 -12.45
N HIS A 74 1.97 -2.77 -13.69
CA HIS A 74 0.88 -3.47 -14.38
C HIS A 74 1.45 -4.43 -15.44
N PRO A 75 1.41 -5.75 -15.24
CA PRO A 75 1.96 -6.71 -16.16
C PRO A 75 1.55 -6.53 -17.63
N PRO A 76 0.27 -6.27 -17.97
CA PRO A 76 -0.12 -6.13 -19.36
C PRO A 76 0.40 -4.87 -20.09
N LEU A 77 0.95 -3.90 -19.34
CA LEU A 77 1.42 -2.62 -19.92
C LEU A 77 2.89 -2.63 -20.30
N LEU A 78 3.68 -3.57 -19.78
CA LEU A 78 5.12 -3.67 -20.01
C LEU A 78 5.51 -5.13 -20.28
N SER A 79 6.49 -5.38 -21.16
CA SER A 79 7.03 -6.73 -21.25
C SER A 79 7.78 -7.12 -19.96
N PRO A 80 7.81 -8.40 -19.58
CA PRO A 80 8.51 -8.84 -18.37
C PRO A 80 10.01 -8.52 -18.42
N THR A 81 10.63 -8.58 -19.60
CA THR A 81 12.05 -8.23 -19.78
C THR A 81 12.31 -6.73 -19.58
N LEU A 82 11.43 -5.88 -20.11
CA LEU A 82 11.55 -4.44 -19.89
C LEU A 82 11.36 -4.08 -18.41
N LEU A 83 10.34 -4.65 -17.75
CA LEU A 83 10.14 -4.41 -16.32
C LEU A 83 11.33 -4.93 -15.51
N ALA A 84 11.88 -6.11 -15.80
CA ALA A 84 13.05 -6.63 -15.12
C ALA A 84 14.27 -5.69 -15.25
N LYS A 85 14.47 -5.09 -16.44
CA LYS A 85 15.52 -4.08 -16.66
C LYS A 85 15.27 -2.80 -15.83
N MET A 86 14.02 -2.32 -15.80
CA MET A 86 13.64 -1.16 -14.99
C MET A 86 13.87 -1.43 -13.48
N ILE A 87 13.46 -2.61 -13.00
CA ILE A 87 13.66 -3.06 -11.63
C ILE A 87 15.14 -3.08 -11.28
N ALA A 88 15.98 -3.73 -12.09
CA ALA A 88 17.42 -3.81 -11.83
C ALA A 88 18.07 -2.43 -11.79
N THR A 89 17.70 -1.53 -12.72
CA THR A 89 18.22 -0.17 -12.75
C THR A 89 17.81 0.62 -11.52
N PHE A 90 16.54 0.58 -11.15
CA PHE A 90 16.03 1.29 -9.97
C PHE A 90 16.66 0.74 -8.69
N ASP A 91 16.79 -0.57 -8.57
CA ASP A 91 17.37 -1.23 -7.41
C ASP A 91 18.83 -0.85 -7.21
N GLN A 92 19.61 -0.76 -8.28
CA GLN A 92 20.99 -0.25 -8.25
C GLN A 92 21.03 1.23 -7.84
N PHE A 93 20.23 2.09 -8.45
CA PHE A 93 20.24 3.52 -8.16
C PHE A 93 19.76 3.83 -6.74
N SER A 94 18.78 3.10 -6.25
CA SER A 94 18.26 3.24 -4.90
C SER A 94 19.08 2.49 -3.84
N LYS A 95 20.10 1.72 -4.23
CA LYS A 95 20.91 0.87 -3.33
C LYS A 95 20.06 -0.15 -2.56
N GLY A 96 19.18 -0.86 -3.28
CA GLY A 96 18.34 -1.92 -2.70
C GLY A 96 17.08 -1.41 -1.99
N ARG A 97 16.55 -0.24 -2.36
CA ARG A 97 15.37 0.36 -1.73
C ARG A 97 14.10 0.25 -2.59
N LEU A 98 14.01 -0.74 -3.48
CA LEU A 98 12.86 -1.00 -4.33
C LEU A 98 12.05 -2.19 -3.83
N ARG A 99 10.74 -2.10 -3.94
CA ARG A 99 9.75 -3.17 -3.87
C ARG A 99 8.75 -2.98 -5.00
N VAL A 100 8.26 -4.04 -5.59
CA VAL A 100 7.35 -3.95 -6.73
C VAL A 100 5.97 -4.46 -6.33
N ASN A 101 4.96 -3.60 -6.44
CA ASN A 101 3.58 -3.98 -6.23
C ASN A 101 2.91 -4.32 -7.56
N ILE A 102 2.74 -5.59 -7.83
CA ILE A 102 2.06 -6.09 -9.04
C ILE A 102 0.56 -5.81 -8.94
N VAL A 103 0.01 -5.15 -9.94
CA VAL A 103 -1.40 -4.74 -9.99
C VAL A 103 -2.03 -5.18 -11.29
N ASN A 104 -3.03 -6.06 -11.22
CA ASN A 104 -3.73 -6.51 -12.43
C ASN A 104 -4.61 -5.43 -13.07
N GLY A 105 -4.99 -4.41 -12.30
CA GLY A 105 -5.96 -3.42 -12.72
C GLY A 105 -7.37 -3.99 -12.87
N ASP A 106 -8.32 -3.11 -13.09
CA ASP A 106 -9.68 -3.47 -13.52
C ASP A 106 -9.85 -3.30 -15.04
N ALA A 107 -10.90 -3.89 -15.60
CA ALA A 107 -11.13 -3.87 -17.05
C ALA A 107 -11.26 -2.45 -17.61
N LYS A 108 -11.90 -1.53 -16.85
CA LYS A 108 -12.10 -0.14 -17.26
C LYS A 108 -10.79 0.64 -17.33
N LEU A 109 -9.92 0.46 -16.34
CA LEU A 109 -8.59 1.06 -16.33
C LEU A 109 -7.73 0.48 -17.47
N MET A 110 -7.72 -0.85 -17.61
CA MET A 110 -6.90 -1.52 -18.62
C MET A 110 -7.31 -1.15 -20.05
N ALA A 111 -8.60 -0.98 -20.32
CA ALA A 111 -9.11 -0.52 -21.62
C ALA A 111 -8.56 0.86 -22.03
N GLN A 112 -8.31 1.77 -21.07
CA GLN A 112 -7.69 3.08 -21.36
C GLN A 112 -6.25 2.96 -21.90
N TYR A 113 -5.58 1.85 -21.58
CA TYR A 113 -4.22 1.53 -22.06
C TYR A 113 -4.22 0.54 -23.25
N GLY A 114 -5.39 0.29 -23.86
CA GLY A 114 -5.52 -0.61 -25.01
C GLY A 114 -5.47 -2.11 -24.67
N VAL A 115 -5.64 -2.47 -23.40
CA VAL A 115 -5.66 -3.86 -22.94
C VAL A 115 -7.11 -4.30 -22.71
N HIS A 116 -7.55 -5.32 -23.45
CA HIS A 116 -8.93 -5.80 -23.47
C HIS A 116 -9.05 -7.27 -23.02
N LEU A 117 -8.29 -7.66 -22.01
CA LEU A 117 -8.34 -8.98 -21.39
C LEU A 117 -9.49 -9.06 -20.37
N SER A 118 -10.21 -10.18 -20.36
CA SER A 118 -11.17 -10.50 -19.30
C SER A 118 -10.49 -10.60 -17.93
N HIS A 119 -11.29 -10.63 -16.86
CA HIS A 119 -10.77 -10.79 -15.49
C HIS A 119 -9.82 -12.00 -15.40
N ASP A 120 -10.26 -13.17 -15.81
CA ASP A 120 -9.47 -14.40 -15.65
C ASP A 120 -8.27 -14.44 -16.60
N GLU A 121 -8.39 -13.87 -17.80
CA GLU A 121 -7.26 -13.74 -18.73
C GLU A 121 -6.18 -12.81 -18.17
N ARG A 122 -6.52 -11.74 -17.46
CA ARG A 122 -5.52 -10.89 -16.79
C ARG A 122 -4.73 -11.66 -15.73
N TYR A 123 -5.36 -12.58 -14.99
CA TYR A 123 -4.65 -13.41 -14.02
C TYR A 123 -3.81 -14.50 -14.69
N ALA A 124 -4.31 -15.13 -15.75
CA ALA A 124 -3.52 -16.08 -16.55
C ALA A 124 -2.30 -15.40 -17.18
N TYR A 125 -2.47 -14.20 -17.73
CA TYR A 125 -1.36 -13.36 -18.22
C TYR A 125 -0.34 -13.09 -17.12
N THR A 126 -0.80 -12.71 -15.93
CA THR A 126 0.06 -12.36 -14.80
C THR A 126 0.83 -13.57 -14.27
N ASP A 127 0.27 -14.77 -14.27
CA ASP A 127 0.95 -16.00 -13.90
C ASP A 127 2.15 -16.30 -14.81
N GLU A 128 1.95 -16.26 -16.13
CA GLU A 128 3.04 -16.41 -17.10
C GLU A 128 4.08 -15.28 -16.98
N TYR A 129 3.60 -14.05 -16.79
CA TYR A 129 4.43 -12.86 -16.64
C TYR A 129 5.37 -12.97 -15.44
N LEU A 130 4.85 -13.35 -14.28
CA LEU A 130 5.62 -13.49 -13.05
C LEU A 130 6.57 -14.70 -13.11
N THR A 131 6.22 -15.75 -13.82
CA THR A 131 7.12 -16.87 -14.10
C THR A 131 8.39 -16.37 -14.81
N VAL A 132 8.22 -15.59 -15.88
CA VAL A 132 9.33 -15.02 -16.65
C VAL A 132 10.08 -13.95 -15.84
N LEU A 133 9.35 -13.01 -15.22
CA LEU A 133 9.93 -11.91 -14.46
C LEU A 133 10.81 -12.42 -13.31
N SER A 134 10.32 -13.38 -12.53
CA SER A 134 11.07 -13.92 -11.39
C SER A 134 12.36 -14.62 -11.83
N ALA A 135 12.35 -15.35 -12.93
CA ALA A 135 13.55 -15.99 -13.50
C ALA A 135 14.58 -14.93 -13.94
N LEU A 136 14.12 -13.89 -14.66
CA LEU A 136 14.98 -12.77 -15.07
C LEU A 136 15.61 -12.05 -13.89
N LEU A 137 14.84 -11.82 -12.82
CA LEU A 137 15.34 -11.15 -11.60
C LEU A 137 16.35 -11.98 -10.81
N ARG A 138 16.33 -13.31 -10.97
CA ARG A 138 17.39 -14.20 -10.45
C ARG A 138 18.64 -14.25 -11.33
N GLY A 139 18.62 -13.57 -12.49
CA GLY A 139 19.74 -13.50 -13.42
C GLY A 139 19.77 -14.68 -14.43
N GLU A 140 18.65 -15.36 -14.62
CA GLU A 140 18.52 -16.46 -15.58
C GLU A 140 18.32 -15.91 -17.00
N THR A 141 18.83 -16.62 -18.02
CA THR A 141 18.42 -16.43 -19.41
C THR A 141 17.17 -17.26 -19.66
N VAL A 142 16.10 -16.63 -20.13
CA VAL A 142 14.77 -17.23 -20.20
C VAL A 142 14.35 -17.44 -21.65
N ASN A 143 14.00 -18.69 -21.98
CA ASN A 143 13.24 -19.07 -23.16
C ASN A 143 11.87 -19.57 -22.66
N PHE A 144 10.81 -18.82 -22.94
CA PHE A 144 9.47 -19.15 -22.48
C PHE A 144 8.45 -18.96 -23.59
N ARG A 145 7.55 -19.93 -23.74
CA ARG A 145 6.46 -19.90 -24.72
C ARG A 145 5.16 -20.34 -24.04
N GLY A 146 4.40 -19.38 -23.54
CA GLY A 146 3.08 -19.57 -22.99
C GLY A 146 1.96 -19.18 -23.95
N ARG A 147 0.76 -19.02 -23.42
CA ARG A 147 -0.40 -18.52 -24.16
C ARG A 147 -0.30 -17.02 -24.43
N HIS A 148 0.20 -16.27 -23.46
CA HIS A 148 0.24 -14.80 -23.46
C HIS A 148 1.64 -14.23 -23.60
N ILE A 149 2.64 -14.92 -23.08
CA ILE A 149 4.03 -14.46 -23.06
C ILE A 149 4.89 -15.37 -23.95
N HIS A 150 5.67 -14.76 -24.82
CA HIS A 150 6.67 -15.45 -25.60
C HIS A 150 7.97 -14.65 -25.60
N VAL A 151 9.03 -15.19 -25.02
CA VAL A 151 10.36 -14.59 -25.00
C VAL A 151 11.41 -15.61 -25.43
N VAL A 152 12.43 -15.13 -26.13
CA VAL A 152 13.55 -15.95 -26.64
C VAL A 152 14.85 -15.29 -26.16
N ASP A 153 15.72 -16.06 -25.51
CA ASP A 153 17.01 -15.63 -24.96
C ASP A 153 16.91 -14.33 -24.13
N ALA A 154 15.80 -14.18 -23.40
CA ALA A 154 15.56 -13.00 -22.59
C ALA A 154 16.50 -13.01 -21.38
N GLY A 155 17.18 -11.90 -21.15
CA GLY A 155 18.08 -11.74 -20.01
C GLY A 155 18.20 -10.27 -19.59
N VAL A 156 18.65 -10.03 -18.35
CA VAL A 156 18.96 -8.70 -17.83
C VAL A 156 20.42 -8.72 -17.34
N PRO A 157 21.35 -8.09 -18.09
CA PRO A 157 22.78 -8.12 -17.77
C PRO A 157 23.11 -7.42 -16.43
N LEU A 158 22.31 -6.43 -16.03
CA LEU A 158 22.50 -5.71 -14.78
C LEU A 158 21.87 -6.50 -13.60
N PRO A 159 22.65 -7.00 -12.63
CA PRO A 159 22.08 -7.70 -11.48
C PRO A 159 21.38 -6.73 -10.53
N THR A 160 20.38 -7.22 -9.79
CA THR A 160 19.80 -6.48 -8.67
C THR A 160 20.77 -6.44 -7.49
N VAL A 161 20.65 -5.44 -6.62
CA VAL A 161 21.35 -5.35 -5.32
C VAL A 161 20.74 -6.34 -4.34
N GLN A 162 19.41 -6.38 -4.31
CA GLN A 162 18.65 -7.27 -3.43
C GLN A 162 18.76 -8.74 -3.87
N ARG A 163 18.80 -9.67 -2.91
CA ARG A 163 18.90 -11.11 -3.13
C ARG A 163 17.80 -11.86 -2.36
N PRO A 164 17.22 -12.94 -2.91
CA PRO A 164 17.51 -13.53 -4.23
C PRO A 164 16.98 -12.69 -5.40
N HIS A 165 16.04 -11.79 -5.17
CA HIS A 165 15.46 -10.82 -6.11
C HIS A 165 14.83 -9.64 -5.35
N VAL A 166 14.42 -8.59 -6.08
CA VAL A 166 13.61 -7.50 -5.54
C VAL A 166 12.25 -8.04 -5.10
N PRO A 167 11.77 -7.75 -3.87
CA PRO A 167 10.52 -8.29 -3.36
C PRO A 167 9.31 -7.92 -4.22
N LEU A 168 8.50 -8.94 -4.56
CA LEU A 168 7.28 -8.81 -5.34
C LEU A 168 6.07 -8.82 -4.40
N TRP A 169 5.30 -7.77 -4.44
CA TRP A 169 4.08 -7.58 -3.66
C TRP A 169 2.87 -7.65 -4.57
N PHE A 170 1.72 -8.01 -4.02
CA PHE A 170 0.50 -8.17 -4.80
C PHE A 170 -0.74 -8.04 -3.94
N ALA A 171 -1.82 -7.54 -4.53
CA ALA A 171 -3.15 -7.49 -3.93
C ALA A 171 -4.20 -8.05 -4.88
N GLY A 172 -5.23 -8.69 -4.35
CA GLY A 172 -6.36 -9.21 -5.10
C GLY A 172 -7.21 -10.12 -4.23
N SER A 173 -8.51 -10.19 -4.45
CA SER A 173 -9.44 -10.91 -3.58
C SER A 173 -10.25 -12.01 -4.29
N SER A 174 -9.95 -12.28 -5.55
CA SER A 174 -10.55 -13.39 -6.31
C SER A 174 -9.78 -14.69 -6.08
N PRO A 175 -10.39 -15.86 -6.30
CA PRO A 175 -9.67 -17.13 -6.27
C PRO A 175 -8.45 -17.16 -7.18
N ALA A 176 -8.54 -16.61 -8.40
CA ALA A 176 -7.42 -16.51 -9.33
C ALA A 176 -6.29 -15.62 -8.77
N ALA A 177 -6.63 -14.55 -8.03
CA ALA A 177 -5.65 -13.70 -7.36
C ALA A 177 -4.90 -14.46 -6.25
N TYR A 178 -5.61 -15.31 -5.49
CA TYR A 178 -5.00 -16.10 -4.42
C TYR A 178 -4.01 -17.12 -4.97
N GLU A 179 -4.32 -17.76 -6.11
CA GLU A 179 -3.41 -18.69 -6.79
C GLU A 179 -2.14 -17.99 -7.26
N VAL A 180 -2.25 -16.84 -7.93
CA VAL A 180 -1.09 -16.04 -8.37
C VAL A 180 -0.24 -15.62 -7.16
N ALA A 181 -0.87 -15.16 -6.08
CA ALA A 181 -0.16 -14.79 -4.86
C ALA A 181 0.57 -15.97 -4.24
N ALA A 182 -0.11 -17.11 -4.06
CA ALA A 182 0.45 -18.31 -3.48
C ALA A 182 1.67 -18.82 -4.24
N LYS A 183 1.67 -18.69 -5.57
CA LYS A 183 2.70 -19.22 -6.46
C LYS A 183 3.92 -18.29 -6.59
N HIS A 184 3.75 -16.97 -6.59
CA HIS A 184 4.80 -16.05 -7.03
C HIS A 184 5.22 -14.98 -6.02
N ILE A 185 4.39 -14.60 -5.03
CA ILE A 185 4.50 -13.34 -4.32
C ILE A 185 5.21 -13.49 -2.98
N ASP A 186 5.99 -12.48 -2.60
CA ASP A 186 6.70 -12.43 -1.32
C ASP A 186 5.82 -11.76 -0.23
N THR A 187 5.02 -10.75 -0.61
CA THR A 187 4.10 -10.09 0.32
C THR A 187 2.73 -9.90 -0.31
N TYR A 188 1.71 -10.47 0.32
CA TYR A 188 0.32 -10.28 -0.08
C TYR A 188 -0.32 -9.13 0.69
N LEU A 189 -1.01 -8.23 -0.02
CA LEU A 189 -1.69 -7.06 0.55
C LEU A 189 -3.20 -7.26 0.55
N SER A 190 -3.84 -7.00 1.70
CA SER A 190 -5.28 -6.87 1.85
C SER A 190 -5.68 -5.38 1.94
N TRP A 191 -6.90 -5.07 1.53
CA TRP A 191 -7.54 -3.82 1.91
C TRP A 191 -8.21 -3.96 3.27
N GLY A 192 -8.48 -2.84 3.94
CA GLY A 192 -8.96 -2.77 5.32
C GLY A 192 -10.33 -3.39 5.57
N GLU A 193 -10.45 -4.69 5.43
CA GLU A 193 -11.55 -5.51 5.96
C GLU A 193 -11.40 -5.66 7.48
N THR A 194 -12.40 -6.25 8.14
CA THR A 194 -12.27 -6.52 9.58
C THR A 194 -11.13 -7.52 9.86
N PRO A 195 -10.55 -7.53 11.07
CA PRO A 195 -9.47 -8.47 11.41
C PRO A 195 -9.82 -9.93 11.13
N GLU A 196 -11.06 -10.35 11.38
CA GLU A 196 -11.54 -11.72 11.14
C GLU A 196 -11.60 -12.07 9.64
N GLN A 197 -12.05 -11.10 8.81
CA GLN A 197 -12.08 -11.27 7.37
C GLN A 197 -10.65 -11.32 6.80
N ALA A 198 -9.77 -10.47 7.31
CA ALA A 198 -8.37 -10.43 6.94
C ALA A 198 -7.63 -11.73 7.34
N GLU A 199 -7.87 -12.27 8.54
CA GLU A 199 -7.35 -13.57 9.00
C GLU A 199 -7.79 -14.72 8.08
N THR A 200 -9.06 -14.72 7.67
CA THR A 200 -9.58 -15.72 6.74
C THR A 200 -8.82 -15.74 5.42
N LYS A 201 -8.48 -14.59 4.87
CA LYS A 201 -7.63 -14.48 3.67
C LYS A 201 -6.22 -15.01 3.91
N VAL A 202 -5.61 -14.62 5.02
CA VAL A 202 -4.27 -15.09 5.40
C VAL A 202 -4.23 -16.62 5.44
N ARG A 203 -5.20 -17.25 6.10
CA ARG A 203 -5.31 -18.73 6.17
C ARG A 203 -5.48 -19.37 4.79
N ALA A 204 -6.35 -18.82 3.95
CA ALA A 204 -6.59 -19.35 2.61
C ALA A 204 -5.33 -19.30 1.74
N ILE A 205 -4.62 -18.18 1.74
CA ILE A 205 -3.40 -18.02 0.92
C ILE A 205 -2.25 -18.87 1.48
N LYS A 206 -2.10 -18.97 2.80
CA LYS A 206 -1.11 -19.87 3.42
C LYS A 206 -1.33 -21.33 3.02
N ALA A 207 -2.57 -21.79 2.98
CA ALA A 207 -2.91 -23.15 2.54
C ALA A 207 -2.55 -23.37 1.06
N LEU A 208 -2.89 -22.42 0.17
CA LEU A 208 -2.51 -22.50 -1.25
C LEU A 208 -0.99 -22.45 -1.44
N ALA A 209 -0.29 -21.58 -0.72
CA ALA A 209 1.18 -21.50 -0.79
C ALA A 209 1.86 -22.82 -0.38
N ALA A 210 1.29 -23.54 0.60
CA ALA A 210 1.80 -24.86 0.98
C ALA A 210 1.69 -25.85 -0.18
N ASN A 211 0.61 -25.82 -0.97
CA ASN A 211 0.44 -26.68 -2.15
C ASN A 211 1.50 -26.38 -3.24
N HIS A 212 2.02 -25.18 -3.28
CA HIS A 212 3.10 -24.76 -4.18
C HIS A 212 4.51 -24.90 -3.57
N GLY A 213 4.67 -25.59 -2.43
CA GLY A 213 5.96 -25.74 -1.74
C GLY A 213 6.49 -24.43 -1.15
N ARG A 214 5.61 -23.43 -0.93
CA ARG A 214 5.97 -22.10 -0.42
C ARG A 214 5.40 -21.82 0.98
N ALA A 215 5.20 -22.85 1.79
CA ALA A 215 4.77 -22.70 3.17
C ALA A 215 5.73 -21.75 3.94
N GLY A 216 5.18 -20.76 4.63
CA GLY A 216 5.94 -19.78 5.40
C GLY A 216 6.77 -18.77 4.57
N LYS A 217 6.58 -18.72 3.25
CA LYS A 217 7.34 -17.84 2.34
C LYS A 217 6.62 -16.53 1.97
N ILE A 218 5.41 -16.32 2.48
CA ILE A 218 4.59 -15.16 2.15
C ILE A 218 4.33 -14.36 3.42
N SER A 219 4.72 -13.09 3.43
CA SER A 219 4.32 -12.10 4.41
C SER A 219 2.97 -11.48 4.04
N PHE A 220 2.28 -10.91 5.02
CA PHE A 220 0.96 -10.31 4.82
C PHE A 220 0.93 -8.87 5.27
N GLY A 221 0.30 -8.02 4.48
CA GLY A 221 0.10 -6.62 4.78
C GLY A 221 -1.35 -6.17 4.64
N ILE A 222 -1.69 -5.09 5.34
CA ILE A 222 -3.01 -4.48 5.26
C ILE A 222 -2.91 -2.99 4.95
N ARG A 223 -3.83 -2.49 4.12
CA ARG A 223 -3.93 -1.10 3.70
C ARG A 223 -5.15 -0.44 4.32
N LEU A 224 -4.92 0.61 5.13
CA LEU A 224 -5.93 1.35 5.89
C LEU A 224 -5.72 2.86 5.77
N TYR A 225 -6.78 3.64 5.99
CA TYR A 225 -6.66 5.03 6.42
C TYR A 225 -6.52 5.11 7.93
N VAL A 226 -6.04 6.25 8.42
CA VAL A 226 -5.92 6.53 9.86
C VAL A 226 -6.42 7.94 10.16
N ILE A 227 -7.16 8.07 11.25
CA ILE A 227 -7.59 9.34 11.86
C ILE A 227 -7.26 9.22 13.35
N VAL A 228 -6.02 9.54 13.72
CA VAL A 228 -5.55 9.41 15.09
C VAL A 228 -5.42 10.80 15.73
N ARG A 229 -5.90 10.93 16.99
CA ARG A 229 -5.80 12.16 17.79
C ARG A 229 -5.42 11.79 19.24
N GLU A 230 -5.21 12.77 20.07
CA GLU A 230 -4.89 12.56 21.47
C GLU A 230 -6.03 11.82 22.21
N THR A 231 -7.27 12.17 21.89
CA THR A 231 -8.46 11.57 22.49
C THR A 231 -9.36 10.93 21.41
N GLU A 232 -10.19 9.99 21.84
CA GLU A 232 -11.22 9.39 20.99
C GLU A 232 -12.21 10.44 20.46
N ALA A 233 -12.63 11.36 21.32
CA ALA A 233 -13.57 12.42 20.96
C ALA A 233 -13.02 13.32 19.83
N GLU A 234 -11.76 13.71 19.92
CA GLU A 234 -11.10 14.51 18.87
C GLU A 234 -10.94 13.73 17.56
N ALA A 235 -10.65 12.43 17.63
CA ALA A 235 -10.53 11.59 16.45
C ALA A 235 -11.86 11.47 15.72
N TRP A 236 -12.95 11.22 16.45
CA TRP A 236 -14.29 11.14 15.86
C TRP A 236 -14.81 12.51 15.41
N ALA A 237 -14.44 13.61 16.08
CA ALA A 237 -14.73 14.96 15.60
C ALA A 237 -14.00 15.24 14.25
N ALA A 238 -12.77 14.76 14.08
CA ALA A 238 -12.05 14.87 12.82
C ALA A 238 -12.67 13.98 11.73
N ALA A 239 -13.17 12.79 12.06
CA ALA A 239 -13.92 11.95 11.14
C ALA A 239 -15.26 12.60 10.75
N GLN A 240 -15.96 13.23 11.70
CA GLN A 240 -17.20 13.98 11.46
C GLN A 240 -16.95 15.13 10.49
N ASP A 241 -15.89 15.91 10.69
CA ASP A 241 -15.53 16.99 9.77
C ASP A 241 -15.32 16.50 8.33
N ILE A 242 -14.61 15.38 8.14
CA ILE A 242 -14.46 14.72 6.84
C ILE A 242 -15.82 14.30 6.29
N TYR A 243 -16.66 13.70 7.11
CA TYR A 243 -17.97 13.18 6.74
C TYR A 243 -18.95 14.28 6.33
N ASP A 244 -18.95 15.40 7.04
CA ASP A 244 -19.83 16.55 6.74
C ASP A 244 -19.51 17.15 5.37
N HIS A 245 -18.25 17.10 4.95
CA HIS A 245 -17.78 17.58 3.65
C HIS A 245 -17.92 16.56 2.50
N MET A 246 -18.46 15.37 2.75
CA MET A 246 -18.87 14.41 1.72
C MET A 246 -20.25 14.79 1.19
N ASP A 247 -20.30 15.64 0.17
CA ASP A 247 -21.55 16.03 -0.46
C ASP A 247 -22.13 14.89 -1.32
N GLU A 248 -23.43 14.95 -1.59
CA GLU A 248 -24.18 13.93 -2.34
C GLU A 248 -23.61 13.73 -3.76
N LYS A 249 -23.18 14.82 -4.42
CA LYS A 249 -22.59 14.77 -5.76
C LYS A 249 -21.28 13.99 -5.78
N ALA A 250 -20.41 14.20 -4.78
CA ALA A 250 -19.16 13.47 -4.64
C ALA A 250 -19.40 11.97 -4.40
N ILE A 251 -20.38 11.64 -3.55
CA ILE A 251 -20.76 10.25 -3.27
C ILE A 251 -21.30 9.58 -4.53
N ILE A 252 -22.30 10.19 -5.20
CA ILE A 252 -22.88 9.64 -6.42
C ILE A 252 -21.81 9.42 -7.49
N GLY A 253 -20.91 10.39 -7.69
CA GLY A 253 -19.82 10.28 -8.66
C GLY A 253 -18.86 9.15 -8.35
N ALA A 254 -18.46 8.99 -7.09
CA ALA A 254 -17.59 7.92 -6.64
C ALA A 254 -18.26 6.54 -6.78
N GLN A 255 -19.50 6.41 -6.36
CA GLN A 255 -20.25 5.15 -6.43
C GLN A 255 -20.54 4.74 -7.89
N ALA A 256 -20.86 5.68 -8.78
CA ALA A 256 -21.00 5.42 -10.21
C ALA A 256 -19.69 4.94 -10.86
N TYR A 257 -18.55 5.49 -10.43
CA TYR A 257 -17.24 5.01 -10.87
C TYR A 257 -16.98 3.56 -10.41
N VAL A 258 -17.22 3.30 -9.13
CA VAL A 258 -16.99 1.99 -8.47
C VAL A 258 -17.90 0.90 -9.06
N ALA A 259 -19.13 1.20 -9.40
CA ALA A 259 -20.08 0.25 -10.02
C ALA A 259 -19.57 -0.35 -11.35
N GLY A 260 -18.68 0.35 -12.05
CA GLY A 260 -18.07 -0.12 -13.30
C GLY A 260 -16.77 -0.91 -13.14
N ILE A 261 -16.34 -1.20 -11.90
CA ILE A 261 -15.08 -1.91 -11.62
C ILE A 261 -15.33 -3.41 -11.43
N ASP A 262 -14.65 -4.26 -12.19
CA ASP A 262 -14.76 -5.73 -12.12
C ASP A 262 -13.86 -6.36 -11.02
N SER A 263 -13.64 -5.65 -9.91
CA SER A 263 -12.78 -6.09 -8.81
C SER A 263 -13.59 -6.65 -7.65
N ILE A 264 -13.34 -7.91 -7.27
CA ILE A 264 -13.90 -8.54 -6.07
C ILE A 264 -13.51 -7.77 -4.80
N GLY A 265 -12.27 -7.26 -4.73
CA GLY A 265 -11.82 -6.43 -3.61
C GLY A 265 -12.67 -5.16 -3.48
N GLN A 266 -12.97 -4.49 -4.60
CA GLN A 266 -13.82 -3.31 -4.60
C GLN A 266 -15.26 -3.63 -4.19
N GLN A 267 -15.83 -4.72 -4.67
CA GLN A 267 -17.17 -5.17 -4.28
C GLN A 267 -17.26 -5.40 -2.76
N ARG A 268 -16.25 -6.03 -2.17
CA ARG A 268 -16.16 -6.22 -0.71
C ARG A 268 -16.10 -4.90 0.05
N MET A 269 -15.27 -3.95 -0.41
CA MET A 269 -15.20 -2.61 0.22
C MET A 269 -16.54 -1.87 0.11
N SER A 270 -17.18 -1.91 -1.05
CA SER A 270 -18.48 -1.26 -1.27
C SER A 270 -19.59 -1.85 -0.39
N ALA A 271 -19.54 -3.15 -0.12
CA ALA A 271 -20.50 -3.82 0.77
C ALA A 271 -20.42 -3.31 2.22
N LEU A 272 -19.26 -2.81 2.67
CA LEU A 272 -19.07 -2.31 4.04
C LEU A 272 -19.86 -1.02 4.35
N HIS A 273 -20.19 -0.22 3.35
CA HIS A 273 -20.90 1.05 3.51
C HIS A 273 -22.22 1.12 2.72
N GLY A 274 -22.49 0.14 1.83
CA GLY A 274 -23.71 0.06 1.03
C GLY A 274 -23.96 1.25 0.10
N GLY A 275 -22.97 2.12 -0.14
CA GLY A 275 -23.09 3.31 -1.01
C GLY A 275 -23.97 4.42 -0.48
N ARG A 276 -24.43 4.37 0.76
CA ARG A 276 -25.32 5.36 1.38
C ARG A 276 -24.64 6.10 2.51
N LYS A 277 -24.90 7.41 2.61
CA LYS A 277 -24.49 8.26 3.71
C LYS A 277 -25.57 8.25 4.80
N PRO A 278 -25.41 7.50 5.91
CA PRO A 278 -26.36 7.53 7.03
C PRO A 278 -26.35 8.89 7.74
N LYS A 279 -27.32 9.14 8.63
CA LYS A 279 -27.37 10.38 9.41
C LYS A 279 -26.28 10.43 10.45
N ASP A 280 -26.00 9.31 11.10
CA ASP A 280 -24.92 9.16 12.07
C ASP A 280 -23.72 8.46 11.41
N LEU A 281 -22.54 9.10 11.41
CA LEU A 281 -21.32 8.50 10.85
C LEU A 281 -20.94 7.21 11.58
N ARG A 282 -21.34 7.03 12.83
CA ARG A 282 -21.07 5.82 13.64
C ARG A 282 -21.77 4.58 13.10
N GLU A 283 -22.82 4.73 12.30
CA GLU A 283 -23.45 3.60 11.60
C GLU A 283 -22.50 2.93 10.57
N LEU A 284 -21.41 3.61 10.20
CA LEU A 284 -20.36 3.09 9.33
C LEU A 284 -19.15 2.53 10.10
N GLU A 285 -19.20 2.46 11.41
CA GLU A 285 -18.21 1.76 12.23
C GLU A 285 -18.50 0.25 12.18
N ILE A 286 -17.76 -0.45 11.32
CA ILE A 286 -17.97 -1.87 10.98
C ILE A 286 -17.31 -2.85 11.97
N ALA A 287 -16.39 -2.37 12.77
CA ALA A 287 -15.75 -3.02 13.90
C ALA A 287 -15.23 -1.93 14.84
N PRO A 288 -14.88 -2.20 16.10
CA PRO A 288 -14.41 -1.16 17.01
C PRO A 288 -13.29 -0.33 16.40
N ASN A 289 -13.50 0.99 16.33
CA ASN A 289 -12.57 1.96 15.74
C ASN A 289 -12.26 1.77 14.23
N LEU A 290 -12.98 0.92 13.53
CA LEU A 290 -12.83 0.70 12.09
C LEU A 290 -14.03 1.28 11.33
N TRP A 291 -13.82 2.42 10.69
CA TRP A 291 -14.84 3.21 10.01
C TRP A 291 -14.76 3.08 8.49
N ALA A 292 -15.87 2.72 7.84
CA ALA A 292 -15.94 2.50 6.40
C ALA A 292 -16.32 3.75 5.58
N GLY A 293 -16.44 4.92 6.21
CA GLY A 293 -16.95 6.14 5.57
C GLY A 293 -16.11 6.68 4.42
N ILE A 294 -14.80 6.45 4.41
CA ILE A 294 -13.92 6.90 3.30
C ILE A 294 -14.34 6.26 1.98
N GLY A 295 -14.87 5.02 2.00
CA GLY A 295 -15.35 4.31 0.82
C GLY A 295 -16.51 4.98 0.11
N LEU A 296 -17.25 5.89 0.75
CA LEU A 296 -18.34 6.65 0.13
C LEU A 296 -17.83 7.55 -1.00
N VAL A 297 -16.66 8.15 -0.87
CA VAL A 297 -16.10 9.14 -1.81
C VAL A 297 -14.84 8.67 -2.51
N ARG A 298 -14.39 7.43 -2.25
CA ARG A 298 -13.13 6.92 -2.76
C ARG A 298 -13.20 5.44 -3.12
N HIS A 299 -12.59 5.05 -4.26
CA HIS A 299 -12.37 3.65 -4.62
C HIS A 299 -11.10 3.10 -3.95
N GLY A 300 -10.96 1.79 -3.94
CA GLY A 300 -9.85 1.09 -3.26
C GLY A 300 -10.12 0.90 -1.78
N PRO A 301 -9.09 0.92 -0.91
CA PRO A 301 -9.28 0.80 0.54
C PRO A 301 -10.09 1.99 1.04
N GLY A 302 -11.25 1.70 1.61
CA GLY A 302 -12.24 2.70 2.04
C GLY A 302 -12.48 2.76 3.54
N THR A 303 -11.64 2.08 4.34
CA THR A 303 -11.76 2.00 5.79
C THR A 303 -10.66 2.78 6.50
N ALA A 304 -10.98 3.37 7.64
CA ALA A 304 -10.07 4.12 8.48
C ALA A 304 -10.07 3.60 9.93
N LEU A 305 -8.91 3.51 10.54
CA LEU A 305 -8.79 3.40 11.99
C LEU A 305 -9.01 4.79 12.60
N VAL A 306 -10.03 4.93 13.45
CA VAL A 306 -10.42 6.20 14.08
C VAL A 306 -10.35 6.06 15.58
N GLY A 307 -9.53 6.89 16.25
CA GLY A 307 -9.45 6.84 17.71
C GLY A 307 -8.20 7.49 18.29
N SER A 308 -8.06 7.38 19.62
CA SER A 308 -6.83 7.71 20.31
C SER A 308 -5.68 6.77 19.92
N ALA A 309 -4.44 7.15 20.18
CA ALA A 309 -3.27 6.30 19.94
C ALA A 309 -3.45 4.91 20.55
N LYS A 310 -3.96 4.81 21.78
CA LYS A 310 -4.21 3.53 22.47
C LYS A 310 -5.19 2.64 21.70
N GLN A 311 -6.28 3.21 21.17
CA GLN A 311 -7.29 2.46 20.43
C GLN A 311 -6.77 2.03 19.05
N VAL A 312 -6.08 2.91 18.35
CA VAL A 312 -5.47 2.60 17.05
C VAL A 312 -4.42 1.48 17.19
N LEU A 313 -3.58 1.55 18.23
CA LEU A 313 -2.59 0.50 18.53
C LEU A 313 -3.27 -0.84 18.84
N ALA A 314 -4.38 -0.85 19.58
CA ALA A 314 -5.14 -2.07 19.86
C ALA A 314 -5.66 -2.70 18.55
N ARG A 315 -6.20 -1.91 17.63
CA ARG A 315 -6.67 -2.41 16.31
C ARG A 315 -5.53 -2.89 15.43
N ILE A 316 -4.39 -2.21 15.43
CA ILE A 316 -3.18 -2.68 14.75
C ILE A 316 -2.72 -4.03 15.32
N GLN A 317 -2.84 -4.23 16.64
CA GLN A 317 -2.51 -5.51 17.26
C GLN A 317 -3.45 -6.63 16.79
N ASP A 318 -4.76 -6.38 16.63
CA ASP A 318 -5.68 -7.39 16.10
C ASP A 318 -5.28 -7.84 14.67
N TYR A 319 -4.84 -6.92 13.81
CA TYR A 319 -4.34 -7.30 12.49
C TYR A 319 -3.01 -8.08 12.57
N ARG A 320 -2.16 -7.76 13.53
CA ARG A 320 -0.94 -8.55 13.78
C ARG A 320 -1.27 -9.97 14.23
N ASP A 321 -2.21 -10.11 15.13
CA ASP A 321 -2.69 -11.42 15.61
C ASP A 321 -3.35 -12.22 14.49
N ALA A 322 -4.01 -11.53 13.54
CA ALA A 322 -4.53 -12.10 12.29
C ALA A 322 -3.41 -12.46 11.27
N GLY A 323 -2.14 -12.21 11.59
CA GLY A 323 -0.98 -12.62 10.80
C GLY A 323 -0.42 -11.55 9.85
N HIS A 324 -0.75 -10.27 10.05
CA HIS A 324 -0.21 -9.18 9.23
C HIS A 324 1.08 -8.60 9.84
N GLU A 325 2.12 -8.54 9.04
CA GLU A 325 3.46 -8.04 9.40
C GLU A 325 3.74 -6.66 8.81
N VAL A 326 2.92 -6.23 7.86
CA VAL A 326 3.05 -4.96 7.14
C VAL A 326 1.79 -4.14 7.28
N LEU A 327 1.95 -2.87 7.57
CA LEU A 327 0.88 -1.87 7.62
C LEU A 327 1.17 -0.80 6.57
N ILE A 328 0.24 -0.58 5.64
CA ILE A 328 0.27 0.58 4.74
C ILE A 328 -0.83 1.53 5.18
N VAL A 329 -0.47 2.74 5.57
CA VAL A 329 -1.41 3.73 6.09
C VAL A 329 -1.39 5.04 5.30
N SER A 330 -2.48 5.77 5.39
CA SER A 330 -2.58 7.15 4.90
C SER A 330 -3.62 7.93 5.67
N GLY A 331 -3.53 9.24 5.61
CA GLY A 331 -4.54 10.15 6.15
C GLY A 331 -4.93 11.22 5.15
N MET A 332 -5.79 12.11 5.53
CA MET A 332 -6.23 13.29 4.76
C MET A 332 -6.11 14.54 5.62
N PRO A 333 -5.17 15.45 5.32
CA PRO A 333 -4.17 15.44 4.23
C PRO A 333 -2.98 14.49 4.50
N LEU A 334 -2.30 14.04 3.42
CA LEU A 334 -1.22 13.04 3.53
C LEU A 334 -0.04 13.49 4.40
N LEU A 335 0.44 14.71 4.26
CA LEU A 335 1.63 15.18 4.97
C LEU A 335 1.37 15.37 6.46
N GLU A 336 0.31 16.07 6.82
CA GLU A 336 -0.04 16.41 8.19
C GLU A 336 -0.41 15.15 9.00
N GLU A 337 -1.15 14.24 8.40
CA GLU A 337 -1.49 12.97 9.05
C GLU A 337 -0.28 12.03 9.16
N ALA A 338 0.73 12.14 8.27
CA ALA A 338 1.98 11.40 8.43
C ALA A 338 2.72 11.82 9.71
N TYR A 339 2.78 13.12 10.01
CA TYR A 339 3.38 13.61 11.25
C TYR A 339 2.59 13.13 12.47
N ARG A 340 1.25 13.26 12.47
CA ARG A 340 0.40 12.83 13.60
C ARG A 340 0.54 11.35 13.90
N PHE A 341 0.48 10.51 12.87
CA PHE A 341 0.64 9.07 13.07
C PHE A 341 2.05 8.73 13.56
N ALA A 342 3.07 9.41 13.07
CA ALA A 342 4.45 9.21 13.49
C ALA A 342 4.68 9.64 14.95
N GLU A 343 4.04 10.68 15.40
CA GLU A 343 4.15 11.17 16.79
C GLU A 343 3.38 10.28 17.76
N LEU A 344 2.13 9.93 17.40
CA LEU A 344 1.20 9.29 18.33
C LEU A 344 1.26 7.75 18.31
N VAL A 345 1.65 7.12 17.19
CA VAL A 345 1.51 5.66 17.00
C VAL A 345 2.84 4.97 16.72
N LEU A 346 3.66 5.46 15.79
CA LEU A 346 4.91 4.78 15.39
C LEU A 346 5.85 4.47 16.56
N PRO A 347 6.04 5.33 17.58
CA PRO A 347 6.94 5.04 18.69
C PRO A 347 6.55 3.81 19.52
N HIS A 348 5.27 3.43 19.45
CA HIS A 348 4.71 2.32 20.22
C HIS A 348 4.59 1.03 19.42
N LEU A 349 4.90 1.06 18.12
CA LEU A 349 4.92 -0.12 17.28
C LEU A 349 6.31 -0.76 17.31
N PRO A 350 6.42 -2.11 17.28
CA PRO A 350 7.68 -2.79 17.09
C PRO A 350 8.11 -2.66 15.62
N VAL A 351 8.38 -1.43 15.20
CA VAL A 351 8.92 -1.16 13.87
C VAL A 351 10.35 -1.64 13.87
N ASP A 352 10.72 -2.45 12.87
CA ASP A 352 12.10 -2.77 12.56
C ASP A 352 12.75 -1.47 12.04
N ARG A 353 13.08 -0.59 12.96
CA ARG A 353 13.99 0.52 12.67
C ARG A 353 15.29 -0.17 12.37
N ARG A 354 15.67 -0.28 11.11
CA ARG A 354 17.04 -0.65 10.75
C ARG A 354 17.91 0.27 11.56
N ALA A 355 18.63 -0.33 12.53
CA ALA A 355 19.46 0.38 13.46
C ALA A 355 20.20 1.45 12.67
N GLU A 356 20.08 2.71 13.08
CA GLU A 356 20.95 3.77 12.60
C GLU A 356 22.36 3.23 12.74
N ALA A 357 22.96 2.84 11.64
CA ALA A 357 24.30 2.29 11.65
C ALA A 357 25.22 3.42 12.14
N GLY A 358 25.51 3.44 13.43
CA GLY A 358 26.60 4.18 14.01
C GLY A 358 26.34 5.57 14.59
N VAL A 359 25.10 6.05 14.72
CA VAL A 359 24.82 7.24 15.54
C VAL A 359 24.23 6.79 16.88
N THR A 360 25.09 6.32 17.77
CA THR A 360 24.78 6.41 19.19
C THR A 360 24.75 7.90 19.52
N SER A 361 23.54 8.47 19.52
CA SER A 361 23.31 9.83 19.96
C SER A 361 23.82 9.96 21.39
N SER A 362 24.98 10.58 21.56
CA SER A 362 25.48 11.02 22.87
C SER A 362 24.51 11.99 23.54
N PHE A 363 23.54 12.50 22.77
CA PHE A 363 22.49 13.44 23.23
C PHE A 363 21.45 12.84 24.20
N THR A 364 21.17 11.54 24.17
CA THR A 364 20.17 10.96 25.07
C THR A 364 20.69 10.75 26.47
N LYS A 365 21.97 10.40 26.66
CA LYS A 365 22.55 10.23 28.01
C LYS A 365 22.72 11.55 28.77
N ASP A 366 23.00 12.64 28.08
CA ASP A 366 23.17 13.95 28.70
C ASP A 366 21.85 14.69 28.98
N ARG A 367 20.80 14.40 28.20
CA ARG A 367 19.49 15.03 28.39
C ARG A 367 18.76 14.59 29.66
N ASP A 368 18.78 13.29 29.97
CA ASP A 368 18.15 12.77 31.19
C ASP A 368 18.89 13.26 32.44
N ALA A 369 20.21 13.41 32.36
CA ALA A 369 21.01 13.98 33.46
C ALA A 369 20.81 15.51 33.61
N ALA A 370 20.52 16.23 32.52
CA ALA A 370 20.28 17.66 32.54
C ALA A 370 18.88 18.00 33.08
N TRP A 371 17.87 17.23 32.75
CA TRP A 371 16.51 17.43 33.25
C TRP A 371 16.34 17.07 34.74
N GLN A 372 17.07 16.07 35.25
CA GLN A 372 17.08 15.71 36.65
C GLN A 372 17.76 16.79 37.56
N LYS A 373 18.50 17.74 37.00
CA LYS A 373 19.12 18.85 37.72
C LYS A 373 18.25 20.12 37.77
N ILE A 374 17.14 20.15 37.01
CA ILE A 374 16.24 21.33 36.93
C ILE A 374 14.90 21.04 37.60
N ALA A 375 14.59 19.81 37.95
CA ALA A 375 13.45 19.38 38.76
C ALA A 375 13.90 19.24 40.24
#